data_3c8039408f9f0c6cfbdaa505015aaff5
#
_entry.id   3c8039408f9f0c6cfbdaa505015aaff5
#
_cell.length_a   1.000
_cell.length_b   1.000
_cell.length_c   1.000
_cell.angle_alpha   90.00
_cell.angle_beta   90.00
_cell.angle_gamma   90.00
#
_symmetry.space_group_name_H-M   'P 1'
#
loop_
_entity.id
_entity.type
_entity.pdbx_description
1 polymer ?
#
loop_
_entity_poly.entity_id
_entity_poly.type
_entity_poly.pdbx_seq_one_letter_code
_entity_poly.pdbx_strand_id
1 'polypeptide(L)'
;MAQIFISAGHGGIENGVRDNGASIGGTTEAQEMIALRDLVVPELRSRGYDVFSVPDDLSLRGSIDWINARARFDAVAIEIHAEEFRNQATRGATVYHIANNRDRRDQAELILLSLLKEVPELPSRGVRPDTSAGTGRLAFCRQTVPPAIVAEIAYLTNAQDFALLTQRRRSFAIGLANGLAAWSRAVTGTSPTPPTPEVPDYPLINIEINGGAYAEKGIIISGNAYIPIDLADQLSVDLSRDDSVRRVRYRGVVYVKAVDLKPFSI
;
A
#
# COMPACT_ATOMS: atom_id res chain seq x y z
N MET A 1 8.13 -16.70 -4.14
CA MET A 1 7.58 -15.34 -4.28
C MET A 1 8.74 -14.37 -4.26
N ALA A 2 8.75 -13.38 -5.16
CA ALA A 2 9.76 -12.35 -5.14
C ALA A 2 9.70 -11.56 -3.83
N GLN A 3 10.88 -11.24 -3.28
CA GLN A 3 10.98 -10.21 -2.26
C GLN A 3 10.85 -8.84 -2.94
N ILE A 4 10.10 -7.94 -2.32
CA ILE A 4 9.94 -6.56 -2.80
C ILE A 4 10.57 -5.62 -1.77
N PHE A 5 11.64 -4.93 -2.13
CA PHE A 5 12.25 -3.91 -1.31
C PHE A 5 11.75 -2.54 -1.73
N ILE A 6 11.28 -1.74 -0.76
CA ILE A 6 10.78 -0.38 -1.01
C ILE A 6 11.56 0.59 -0.13
N SER A 7 12.33 1.46 -0.77
CA SER A 7 13.02 2.59 -0.17
C SER A 7 12.23 3.87 -0.40
N ALA A 8 12.04 4.66 0.65
CA ALA A 8 11.68 6.06 0.51
C ALA A 8 12.96 6.84 0.20
N GLY A 9 12.91 7.69 -0.82
CA GLY A 9 14.03 8.57 -1.14
C GLY A 9 14.30 9.54 0.01
N HIS A 10 15.57 9.81 0.27
CA HIS A 10 16.02 10.71 1.34
C HIS A 10 15.70 10.18 2.76
N GLY A 11 15.79 11.05 3.77
CA GLY A 11 15.52 10.72 5.18
C GLY A 11 16.72 10.18 5.94
N GLY A 12 17.74 9.66 5.25
CA GLY A 12 18.93 9.11 5.85
C GLY A 12 19.87 10.15 6.44
N ILE A 13 20.90 9.67 7.14
CA ILE A 13 21.95 10.52 7.70
C ILE A 13 23.18 10.39 6.81
N GLU A 14 23.58 11.50 6.16
CA GLU A 14 24.79 11.59 5.37
C GLU A 14 25.74 12.62 6.00
N ASN A 15 26.97 12.19 6.30
CA ASN A 15 27.97 13.04 6.96
C ASN A 15 27.46 13.71 8.27
N GLY A 16 26.60 13.03 9.03
CA GLY A 16 26.03 13.53 10.27
C GLY A 16 24.85 14.50 10.09
N VAL A 17 24.39 14.74 8.88
CA VAL A 17 23.26 15.59 8.56
C VAL A 17 22.13 14.76 7.97
N ARG A 18 20.91 15.03 8.39
CA ARG A 18 19.72 14.39 7.81
C ARG A 18 19.49 14.94 6.40
N ASP A 19 19.41 14.04 5.45
CA ASP A 19 19.02 14.36 4.07
C ASP A 19 17.50 14.46 3.97
N ASN A 20 16.99 15.65 3.83
CA ASN A 20 15.53 15.89 3.73
C ASN A 20 15.02 15.83 2.29
N GLY A 21 15.90 15.80 1.28
CA GLY A 21 15.52 16.04 -0.10
C GLY A 21 14.94 17.44 -0.30
N ALA A 22 14.06 17.59 -1.27
CA ALA A 22 13.33 18.83 -1.51
C ALA A 22 12.51 19.27 -0.29
N SER A 23 12.46 20.58 -0.02
CA SER A 23 11.70 21.16 1.09
C SER A 23 10.69 22.16 0.54
N ILE A 24 9.39 21.91 0.75
CA ILE A 24 8.32 22.73 0.22
C ILE A 24 7.09 22.75 1.14
N GLY A 25 6.45 23.90 1.29
CA GLY A 25 5.14 24.02 1.92
C GLY A 25 5.07 23.52 3.37
N GLY A 26 6.19 23.49 4.11
CA GLY A 26 6.24 23.00 5.49
C GLY A 26 6.44 21.49 5.62
N THR A 27 6.69 20.77 4.52
CA THR A 27 7.06 19.35 4.47
C THR A 27 8.37 19.14 3.71
N THR A 28 8.88 17.92 3.69
CA THR A 28 10.07 17.53 2.94
C THR A 28 9.77 16.31 2.07
N GLU A 29 10.57 16.10 1.01
CA GLU A 29 10.47 14.92 0.18
C GLU A 29 10.56 13.64 1.01
N ALA A 30 11.52 13.56 1.91
CA ALA A 30 11.67 12.43 2.83
C ALA A 30 10.38 12.12 3.59
N GLN A 31 9.72 13.15 4.16
CA GLN A 31 8.45 12.97 4.90
C GLN A 31 7.33 12.44 4.01
N GLU A 32 7.20 13.00 2.81
CA GLU A 32 6.15 12.59 1.87
C GLU A 32 6.37 11.17 1.34
N MET A 33 7.63 10.81 1.02
CA MET A 33 7.96 9.48 0.50
C MET A 33 7.86 8.39 1.58
N ILE A 34 8.27 8.68 2.82
CA ILE A 34 8.06 7.78 3.97
C ILE A 34 6.57 7.54 4.17
N ALA A 35 5.77 8.61 4.24
CA ALA A 35 4.32 8.50 4.42
C ALA A 35 3.63 7.74 3.28
N LEU A 36 4.12 7.84 2.06
CA LEU A 36 3.60 7.08 0.92
C LEU A 36 4.02 5.61 0.99
N ARG A 37 5.31 5.32 1.21
CA ARG A 37 5.82 3.95 1.36
C ARG A 37 5.05 3.19 2.45
N ASP A 38 4.75 3.85 3.56
CA ASP A 38 4.03 3.25 4.69
C ASP A 38 2.57 2.89 4.37
N LEU A 39 2.03 3.39 3.25
CA LEU A 39 0.77 2.92 2.67
C LEU A 39 0.96 1.80 1.65
N VAL A 40 2.05 1.82 0.86
CA VAL A 40 2.34 0.79 -0.15
C VAL A 40 2.67 -0.56 0.50
N VAL A 41 3.47 -0.55 1.57
CA VAL A 41 3.95 -1.75 2.25
C VAL A 41 2.79 -2.62 2.78
N PRO A 42 1.86 -2.10 3.61
CA PRO A 42 0.74 -2.91 4.10
C PRO A 42 -0.21 -3.33 2.98
N GLU A 43 -0.39 -2.51 1.95
CA GLU A 43 -1.21 -2.85 0.78
C GLU A 43 -0.67 -4.10 0.07
N LEU A 44 0.64 -4.18 -0.17
CA LEU A 44 1.26 -5.37 -0.77
C LEU A 44 1.27 -6.57 0.18
N ARG A 45 1.55 -6.36 1.47
CA ARG A 45 1.52 -7.45 2.47
C ARG A 45 0.14 -8.07 2.60
N SER A 46 -0.93 -7.27 2.56
CA SER A 46 -2.31 -7.77 2.58
C SER A 46 -2.65 -8.64 1.37
N ARG A 47 -1.92 -8.47 0.27
CA ARG A 47 -2.03 -9.30 -0.94
C ARG A 47 -1.12 -10.54 -0.92
N GLY A 48 -0.36 -10.76 0.17
CA GLY A 48 0.52 -11.91 0.37
C GLY A 48 1.93 -11.76 -0.20
N TYR A 49 2.36 -10.54 -0.58
CA TYR A 49 3.73 -10.31 -1.04
C TYR A 49 4.71 -10.22 0.14
N ASP A 50 5.93 -10.72 -0.07
CA ASP A 50 7.05 -10.62 0.87
C ASP A 50 7.73 -9.25 0.69
N VAL A 51 7.36 -8.28 1.55
CA VAL A 51 7.73 -6.86 1.38
C VAL A 51 8.60 -6.37 2.52
N PHE A 52 9.70 -5.75 2.16
CA PHE A 52 10.68 -5.14 3.04
C PHE A 52 10.67 -3.62 2.88
N SER A 53 10.38 -2.92 3.98
CA SER A 53 10.58 -1.47 4.09
C SER A 53 12.03 -1.23 4.45
N VAL A 54 12.76 -0.47 3.62
CA VAL A 54 14.13 -0.05 3.93
C VAL A 54 14.09 0.96 5.09
N PRO A 55 14.97 0.86 6.10
CA PRO A 55 15.01 1.81 7.21
C PRO A 55 15.25 3.26 6.76
N ASP A 56 14.57 4.21 7.41
CA ASP A 56 14.54 5.63 7.00
C ASP A 56 15.77 6.44 7.40
N ASP A 57 16.61 5.90 8.27
CA ASP A 57 17.82 6.55 8.79
C ASP A 57 19.08 6.16 8.02
N LEU A 58 18.95 5.30 7.01
CA LEU A 58 20.07 4.88 6.18
C LEU A 58 20.33 5.90 5.07
N SER A 59 21.61 6.21 4.86
CA SER A 59 22.05 6.92 3.64
C SER A 59 21.73 6.10 2.39
N LEU A 60 21.78 6.70 1.20
CA LEU A 60 21.61 5.97 -0.06
C LEU A 60 22.53 4.74 -0.14
N ARG A 61 23.79 4.88 0.23
CA ARG A 61 24.73 3.76 0.29
C ARG A 61 24.31 2.71 1.31
N GLY A 62 23.89 3.14 2.50
CA GLY A 62 23.40 2.23 3.55
C GLY A 62 22.15 1.46 3.12
N SER A 63 21.22 2.11 2.42
CA SER A 63 20.02 1.49 1.86
C SER A 63 20.36 0.40 0.84
N ILE A 64 21.28 0.70 -0.08
CA ILE A 64 21.76 -0.27 -1.07
C ILE A 64 22.43 -1.46 -0.39
N ASP A 65 23.35 -1.22 0.54
CA ASP A 65 24.05 -2.27 1.27
C ASP A 65 23.07 -3.13 2.12
N TRP A 66 22.07 -2.50 2.73
CA TRP A 66 21.02 -3.17 3.50
C TRP A 66 20.17 -4.11 2.63
N ILE A 67 19.78 -3.65 1.43
CA ILE A 67 19.04 -4.45 0.44
C ILE A 67 19.90 -5.62 -0.03
N ASN A 68 21.14 -5.34 -0.44
CA ASN A 68 22.06 -6.33 -1.01
C ASN A 68 22.36 -7.47 -0.03
N ALA A 69 22.45 -7.16 1.26
CA ALA A 69 22.67 -8.15 2.31
C ALA A 69 21.48 -9.09 2.57
N ARG A 70 20.26 -8.74 2.08
CA ARG A 70 19.01 -9.47 2.37
C ARG A 70 18.33 -10.04 1.13
N ALA A 71 18.67 -9.50 -0.03
CA ALA A 71 18.01 -9.87 -1.27
C ALA A 71 18.27 -11.33 -1.65
N ARG A 72 17.19 -12.04 -1.95
CA ARG A 72 17.25 -13.33 -2.64
C ARG A 72 17.34 -13.11 -4.15
N PHE A 73 17.63 -14.16 -4.84
CA PHE A 73 17.82 -14.17 -6.30
C PHE A 73 16.58 -13.66 -7.09
N ASP A 74 15.37 -13.83 -6.55
CA ASP A 74 14.09 -13.41 -7.14
C ASP A 74 13.59 -12.04 -6.66
N ALA A 75 14.42 -11.30 -5.92
CA ALA A 75 14.06 -10.00 -5.35
C ALA A 75 13.95 -8.91 -6.42
N VAL A 76 13.16 -7.86 -6.11
CA VAL A 76 13.10 -6.59 -6.84
C VAL A 76 13.19 -5.42 -5.86
N ALA A 77 13.69 -4.27 -6.31
CA ALA A 77 13.83 -3.09 -5.47
C ALA A 77 13.35 -1.81 -6.16
N ILE A 78 12.61 -0.99 -5.43
CA ILE A 78 12.21 0.35 -5.88
C ILE A 78 12.63 1.40 -4.85
N GLU A 79 13.10 2.53 -5.32
CA GLU A 79 13.23 3.75 -4.54
C GLU A 79 12.23 4.78 -5.06
N ILE A 80 11.44 5.36 -4.15
CA ILE A 80 10.40 6.34 -4.50
C ILE A 80 10.84 7.74 -4.10
N HIS A 81 10.74 8.66 -5.05
CA HIS A 81 11.11 10.06 -4.95
C HIS A 81 9.98 10.98 -5.43
N ALA A 82 10.08 12.25 -5.08
CA ALA A 82 9.29 13.32 -5.64
C ALA A 82 10.20 14.50 -5.95
N GLU A 83 10.34 14.79 -7.23
CA GLU A 83 11.29 15.72 -7.81
C GLU A 83 11.04 17.17 -7.38
N GLU A 84 12.10 17.99 -7.38
CA GLU A 84 11.98 19.44 -7.42
C GLU A 84 12.53 20.00 -8.74
N PHE A 85 11.95 21.07 -9.23
CA PHE A 85 12.46 21.74 -10.41
C PHE A 85 12.24 23.25 -10.38
N ARG A 86 13.20 24.03 -10.90
CA ARG A 86 13.11 25.49 -10.93
C ARG A 86 11.85 25.99 -11.66
N ASN A 87 11.49 25.35 -12.76
CA ASN A 87 10.25 25.68 -13.47
C ASN A 87 9.09 24.96 -12.79
N GLN A 88 8.33 25.68 -12.00
CA GLN A 88 7.17 25.15 -11.27
C GLN A 88 6.02 24.66 -12.17
N ALA A 89 6.05 24.95 -13.47
CA ALA A 89 5.11 24.35 -14.43
C ALA A 89 5.46 22.90 -14.79
N THR A 90 6.68 22.45 -14.45
CA THR A 90 7.09 21.05 -14.67
C THR A 90 6.34 20.14 -13.71
N ARG A 91 5.71 19.07 -14.26
CA ARG A 91 4.91 18.15 -13.48
C ARG A 91 4.87 16.75 -14.11
N GLY A 92 4.38 15.77 -13.33
CA GLY A 92 4.14 14.41 -13.77
C GLY A 92 5.15 13.39 -13.26
N ALA A 93 4.98 12.12 -13.60
CA ALA A 93 5.80 11.01 -13.14
C ALA A 93 6.79 10.51 -14.19
N THR A 94 8.00 10.16 -13.73
CA THR A 94 9.06 9.50 -14.50
C THR A 94 9.51 8.27 -13.74
N VAL A 95 9.77 7.15 -14.44
CA VAL A 95 10.41 5.99 -13.81
C VAL A 95 11.74 5.72 -14.51
N TYR A 96 12.81 5.71 -13.72
CA TYR A 96 14.17 5.49 -14.21
C TYR A 96 14.58 4.03 -14.06
N HIS A 97 15.28 3.53 -15.07
CA HIS A 97 15.83 2.19 -15.13
C HIS A 97 17.31 2.23 -15.56
N ILE A 98 18.08 1.19 -15.26
CA ILE A 98 19.45 1.10 -15.75
C ILE A 98 19.50 1.14 -17.27
N ALA A 99 20.34 1.98 -17.85
CA ALA A 99 20.48 2.15 -19.29
C ALA A 99 20.87 0.83 -20.00
N ASN A 100 20.44 0.69 -21.26
CA ASN A 100 20.71 -0.46 -22.13
C ASN A 100 20.15 -1.80 -21.60
N ASN A 101 19.13 -1.78 -20.78
CA ASN A 101 18.44 -2.97 -20.26
C ASN A 101 16.94 -2.90 -20.63
N ARG A 102 16.55 -3.70 -21.62
CA ARG A 102 15.17 -3.72 -22.13
C ARG A 102 14.19 -4.25 -21.08
N ASP A 103 14.54 -5.34 -20.41
CA ASP A 103 13.65 -5.95 -19.41
C ASP A 103 13.38 -4.96 -18.26
N ARG A 104 14.41 -4.20 -17.85
CA ARG A 104 14.27 -3.20 -16.81
C ARG A 104 13.42 -2.02 -17.23
N ARG A 105 13.52 -1.62 -18.50
CA ARG A 105 12.64 -0.62 -19.11
C ARG A 105 11.17 -1.08 -19.07
N ASP A 106 10.90 -2.30 -19.53
CA ASP A 106 9.55 -2.85 -19.59
C ASP A 106 8.96 -3.01 -18.17
N GLN A 107 9.79 -3.35 -17.19
CA GLN A 107 9.41 -3.41 -15.77
C GLN A 107 9.13 -2.02 -15.18
N ALA A 108 9.92 -1.01 -15.52
CA ALA A 108 9.67 0.38 -15.13
C ALA A 108 8.33 0.88 -15.72
N GLU A 109 7.98 0.43 -16.93
CA GLU A 109 6.71 0.76 -17.57
C GLU A 109 5.50 0.18 -16.80
N LEU A 110 5.62 -1.03 -16.23
CA LEU A 110 4.57 -1.60 -15.36
C LEU A 110 4.27 -0.69 -14.16
N ILE A 111 5.30 -0.12 -13.55
CA ILE A 111 5.13 0.81 -12.42
C ILE A 111 4.43 2.09 -12.88
N LEU A 112 4.96 2.73 -13.94
CA LEU A 112 4.44 4.00 -14.43
C LEU A 112 2.98 3.88 -14.85
N LEU A 113 2.64 2.89 -15.68
CA LEU A 113 1.27 2.70 -16.18
C LEU A 113 0.29 2.38 -15.04
N SER A 114 0.71 1.59 -14.05
CA SER A 114 -0.11 1.29 -12.88
C SER A 114 -0.37 2.53 -12.03
N LEU A 115 0.63 3.37 -11.84
CA LEU A 115 0.49 4.65 -11.13
C LEU A 115 -0.49 5.58 -11.85
N LEU A 116 -0.30 5.78 -13.15
CA LEU A 116 -1.14 6.69 -13.95
C LEU A 116 -2.59 6.19 -14.09
N LYS A 117 -2.82 4.89 -14.02
CA LYS A 117 -4.18 4.33 -13.99
C LYS A 117 -4.95 4.73 -12.74
N GLU A 118 -4.29 4.78 -11.59
CA GLU A 118 -4.92 5.17 -10.31
C GLU A 118 -4.94 6.69 -10.10
N VAL A 119 -4.05 7.42 -10.78
CA VAL A 119 -3.94 8.89 -10.72
C VAL A 119 -3.91 9.46 -12.15
N PRO A 120 -5.03 9.43 -12.88
CA PRO A 120 -5.07 9.80 -14.29
C PRO A 120 -4.81 11.29 -14.56
N GLU A 121 -4.92 12.14 -13.54
CA GLU A 121 -4.60 13.57 -13.65
C GLU A 121 -3.10 13.88 -13.62
N LEU A 122 -2.28 12.87 -13.26
CA LEU A 122 -0.83 12.99 -13.23
C LEU A 122 -0.25 12.77 -14.62
N PRO A 123 0.47 13.72 -15.23
CA PRO A 123 1.03 13.53 -16.55
C PRO A 123 2.14 12.48 -16.57
N SER A 124 2.19 11.71 -17.66
CA SER A 124 3.34 10.83 -17.93
C SER A 124 4.52 11.62 -18.48
N ARG A 125 5.69 11.42 -17.89
CA ARG A 125 6.98 11.86 -18.45
C ARG A 125 7.78 10.69 -19.03
N GLY A 126 7.19 9.50 -18.99
CA GLY A 126 7.72 8.26 -19.56
C GLY A 126 8.72 7.54 -18.69
N VAL A 127 9.11 6.35 -19.14
CA VAL A 127 10.25 5.61 -18.58
C VAL A 127 11.54 6.09 -19.23
N ARG A 128 12.60 6.22 -18.45
CA ARG A 128 13.86 6.83 -18.92
C ARG A 128 15.07 6.03 -18.42
N PRO A 129 16.16 6.01 -19.22
CA PRO A 129 17.41 5.45 -18.72
C PRO A 129 17.96 6.34 -17.60
N ASP A 130 18.56 5.73 -16.58
CA ASP A 130 19.18 6.42 -15.44
C ASP A 130 20.24 7.46 -15.84
N THR A 131 20.84 7.28 -17.01
CA THR A 131 21.79 8.24 -17.58
C THR A 131 21.18 9.58 -18.00
N SER A 132 19.85 9.67 -18.05
CA SER A 132 19.12 10.91 -18.35
C SER A 132 18.61 11.63 -17.10
N ALA A 133 18.87 11.11 -15.91
CA ALA A 133 18.57 11.80 -14.66
C ALA A 133 19.44 13.04 -14.50
N GLY A 134 18.93 14.08 -13.84
CA GLY A 134 19.67 15.34 -13.62
C GLY A 134 20.96 15.16 -12.84
N THR A 135 21.00 14.16 -11.94
CA THR A 135 22.18 13.77 -11.15
C THR A 135 23.11 12.79 -11.88
N GLY A 136 22.78 12.39 -13.10
CA GLY A 136 23.50 11.39 -13.86
C GLY A 136 23.13 9.95 -13.48
N ARG A 137 24.11 9.04 -13.54
CA ARG A 137 23.86 7.61 -13.30
C ARG A 137 23.39 7.34 -11.87
N LEU A 138 22.17 6.81 -11.72
CA LEU A 138 21.56 6.56 -10.41
C LEU A 138 22.20 5.33 -9.74
N ALA A 139 22.78 5.55 -8.56
CA ALA A 139 23.45 4.50 -7.80
C ALA A 139 22.48 3.38 -7.40
N PHE A 140 21.24 3.72 -7.02
CA PHE A 140 20.23 2.73 -6.68
C PHE A 140 19.95 1.74 -7.83
N CYS A 141 19.84 2.23 -9.07
CA CYS A 141 19.66 1.38 -10.25
C CYS A 141 20.87 0.49 -10.57
N ARG A 142 22.09 0.88 -10.13
CA ARG A 142 23.34 0.27 -10.59
C ARG A 142 24.06 -0.57 -9.56
N GLN A 143 23.93 -0.23 -8.29
CA GLN A 143 24.67 -0.87 -7.20
C GLN A 143 23.80 -1.82 -6.37
N THR A 144 22.48 -1.75 -6.55
CA THR A 144 21.55 -2.71 -5.98
C THR A 144 21.65 -4.03 -6.74
N VAL A 145 21.90 -5.14 -6.05
CA VAL A 145 22.07 -6.48 -6.64
C VAL A 145 20.78 -6.97 -7.29
N PRO A 146 19.59 -6.92 -6.61
CA PRO A 146 18.35 -7.23 -7.30
C PRO A 146 18.02 -6.20 -8.37
N PRO A 147 17.19 -6.57 -9.36
CA PRO A 147 16.58 -5.63 -10.28
C PRO A 147 16.04 -4.40 -9.58
N ALA A 148 16.53 -3.20 -9.94
CA ALA A 148 16.20 -1.96 -9.25
C ALA A 148 15.76 -0.85 -10.22
N ILE A 149 14.82 -0.02 -9.77
CA ILE A 149 14.31 1.17 -10.46
C ILE A 149 14.16 2.32 -9.46
N VAL A 150 14.16 3.56 -9.97
CA VAL A 150 13.84 4.77 -9.22
C VAL A 150 12.61 5.42 -9.83
N ALA A 151 11.62 5.73 -9.01
CA ALA A 151 10.37 6.34 -9.45
C ALA A 151 10.23 7.76 -8.90
N GLU A 152 10.32 8.75 -9.78
CA GLU A 152 9.91 10.13 -9.53
C GLU A 152 8.42 10.25 -9.76
N ILE A 153 7.63 10.25 -8.70
CA ILE A 153 6.17 10.08 -8.80
C ILE A 153 5.40 11.37 -8.96
N ALA A 154 6.02 12.52 -8.72
CA ALA A 154 5.42 13.85 -8.80
C ALA A 154 6.52 14.91 -8.72
N TYR A 155 6.18 16.18 -8.97
CA TYR A 155 7.03 17.33 -8.68
C TYR A 155 6.50 18.10 -7.46
N LEU A 156 7.25 18.11 -6.36
CA LEU A 156 6.84 18.83 -5.15
C LEU A 156 6.73 20.35 -5.38
N THR A 157 7.54 20.90 -6.27
CA THR A 157 7.50 22.31 -6.65
C THR A 157 6.30 22.70 -7.52
N ASN A 158 5.57 21.72 -8.07
CA ASN A 158 4.34 21.97 -8.82
C ASN A 158 3.12 21.86 -7.91
N ALA A 159 2.33 22.92 -7.81
CA ALA A 159 1.18 22.98 -6.89
C ALA A 159 0.11 21.92 -7.19
N GLN A 160 -0.09 21.53 -8.46
CA GLN A 160 -1.07 20.51 -8.82
C GLN A 160 -0.58 19.11 -8.45
N ASP A 161 0.68 18.79 -8.71
CA ASP A 161 1.28 17.51 -8.34
C ASP A 161 1.35 17.34 -6.83
N PHE A 162 1.75 18.39 -6.11
CA PHE A 162 1.77 18.40 -4.65
C PHE A 162 0.37 18.20 -4.05
N ALA A 163 -0.64 18.89 -4.59
CA ALA A 163 -2.02 18.69 -4.18
C ALA A 163 -2.51 17.26 -4.46
N LEU A 164 -2.20 16.69 -5.63
CA LEU A 164 -2.53 15.30 -5.96
C LEU A 164 -1.86 14.34 -4.97
N LEU A 165 -0.55 14.49 -4.74
CA LEU A 165 0.21 13.62 -3.84
C LEU A 165 -0.35 13.64 -2.41
N THR A 166 -0.68 14.82 -1.88
CA THR A 166 -1.16 14.96 -0.50
C THR A 166 -2.62 14.55 -0.33
N GLN A 167 -3.49 14.92 -1.26
CA GLN A 167 -4.94 14.65 -1.18
C GLN A 167 -5.32 13.25 -1.65
N ARG A 168 -4.54 12.65 -2.57
CA ARG A 168 -4.79 11.32 -3.14
C ARG A 168 -3.67 10.33 -2.86
N ARG A 169 -2.93 10.50 -1.76
CA ARG A 169 -1.79 9.62 -1.38
C ARG A 169 -2.15 8.13 -1.44
N ARG A 170 -3.37 7.76 -1.03
CA ARG A 170 -3.83 6.37 -1.13
C ARG A 170 -3.92 5.87 -2.57
N SER A 171 -4.34 6.70 -3.54
CA SER A 171 -4.34 6.33 -4.96
C SER A 171 -2.92 6.10 -5.48
N PHE A 172 -1.97 6.96 -5.12
CA PHE A 172 -0.55 6.75 -5.42
C PHE A 172 -0.06 5.41 -4.85
N ALA A 173 -0.38 5.13 -3.58
CA ALA A 173 0.02 3.88 -2.94
C ALA A 173 -0.57 2.64 -3.64
N ILE A 174 -1.84 2.67 -4.02
CA ILE A 174 -2.50 1.59 -4.76
C ILE A 174 -1.84 1.42 -6.13
N GLY A 175 -1.57 2.51 -6.86
CA GLY A 175 -0.91 2.48 -8.15
C GLY A 175 0.48 1.86 -8.10
N LEU A 176 1.31 2.29 -7.14
CA LEU A 176 2.64 1.71 -6.90
C LEU A 176 2.55 0.23 -6.50
N ALA A 177 1.62 -0.13 -5.60
CA ALA A 177 1.42 -1.53 -5.21
C ALA A 177 0.97 -2.41 -6.39
N ASN A 178 0.10 -1.91 -7.27
CA ASN A 178 -0.32 -2.61 -8.48
C ASN A 178 0.86 -2.85 -9.42
N GLY A 179 1.69 -1.82 -9.64
CA GLY A 179 2.88 -1.91 -10.48
C GLY A 179 3.92 -2.88 -9.93
N LEU A 180 4.22 -2.81 -8.62
CA LEU A 180 5.15 -3.72 -7.95
C LEU A 180 4.65 -5.16 -7.96
N ALA A 181 3.35 -5.38 -7.78
CA ALA A 181 2.75 -6.69 -7.92
C ALA A 181 2.88 -7.23 -9.36
N ALA A 182 2.67 -6.40 -10.37
CA ALA A 182 2.85 -6.78 -11.78
C ALA A 182 4.33 -7.10 -12.09
N TRP A 183 5.25 -6.30 -11.59
CA TRP A 183 6.69 -6.52 -11.73
C TRP A 183 7.14 -7.83 -11.04
N SER A 184 6.73 -8.05 -9.80
CA SER A 184 7.03 -9.30 -9.08
C SER A 184 6.55 -10.54 -9.87
N ARG A 185 5.35 -10.50 -10.45
CA ARG A 185 4.85 -11.58 -11.32
C ARG A 185 5.68 -11.75 -12.59
N ALA A 186 6.10 -10.66 -13.20
CA ALA A 186 6.94 -10.71 -14.41
C ALA A 186 8.30 -11.37 -14.15
N VAL A 187 8.84 -11.22 -12.95
CA VAL A 187 10.13 -11.83 -12.55
C VAL A 187 9.96 -13.29 -12.15
N THR A 188 8.90 -13.65 -11.42
CA THR A 188 8.74 -14.99 -10.85
C THR A 188 7.81 -15.90 -11.64
N GLY A 189 7.01 -15.36 -12.55
CA GLY A 189 5.93 -16.10 -13.24
C GLY A 189 4.78 -16.52 -12.33
N THR A 190 4.76 -16.08 -11.06
CA THR A 190 3.77 -16.49 -10.06
C THR A 190 3.09 -15.30 -9.38
N SER A 191 1.82 -15.47 -9.01
CA SER A 191 1.14 -14.57 -8.08
C SER A 191 1.12 -15.20 -6.70
N PRO A 192 1.30 -14.44 -5.62
CA PRO A 192 1.11 -14.94 -4.28
C PRO A 192 -0.37 -15.28 -4.06
N THR A 193 -0.63 -16.28 -3.24
CA THR A 193 -1.96 -16.45 -2.65
C THR A 193 -2.09 -15.43 -1.53
N PRO A 194 -3.10 -14.56 -1.55
CA PRO A 194 -3.33 -13.65 -0.43
C PRO A 194 -3.42 -14.46 0.86
N PRO A 195 -2.92 -13.94 1.99
CA PRO A 195 -3.13 -14.60 3.26
C PRO A 195 -4.63 -14.79 3.45
N THR A 196 -5.03 -16.01 3.75
CA THR A 196 -6.42 -16.26 4.16
C THR A 196 -6.66 -15.37 5.38
N PRO A 197 -7.69 -14.50 5.38
CA PRO A 197 -7.99 -13.71 6.56
C PRO A 197 -8.10 -14.67 7.73
N GLU A 198 -7.31 -14.48 8.78
CA GLU A 198 -7.53 -15.18 10.03
C GLU A 198 -8.94 -14.80 10.49
N VAL A 199 -9.87 -15.73 10.32
CA VAL A 199 -11.23 -15.55 10.84
C VAL A 199 -11.09 -15.70 12.36
N PRO A 200 -11.27 -14.62 13.13
CA PRO A 200 -11.13 -14.70 14.58
C PRO A 200 -12.01 -15.83 15.11
N ASP A 201 -11.47 -16.64 16.02
CA ASP A 201 -12.27 -17.70 16.62
C ASP A 201 -13.09 -17.11 17.77
N TYR A 202 -14.29 -16.65 17.45
CA TYR A 202 -15.18 -16.07 18.45
C TYR A 202 -15.85 -17.17 19.28
N PRO A 203 -15.92 -17.02 20.62
CA PRO A 203 -16.67 -17.94 21.47
C PRO A 203 -18.13 -18.03 21.03
N LEU A 204 -18.60 -19.27 20.91
CA LEU A 204 -20.00 -19.57 20.55
C LEU A 204 -20.87 -19.60 21.81
N ILE A 205 -22.07 -19.05 21.70
CA ILE A 205 -23.09 -19.09 22.76
C ILE A 205 -24.37 -19.75 22.26
N ASN A 206 -25.05 -20.48 23.16
CA ASN A 206 -26.39 -20.97 22.90
C ASN A 206 -27.36 -19.81 22.96
N ILE A 207 -28.38 -19.89 22.11
CA ILE A 207 -29.49 -18.93 22.11
C ILE A 207 -30.75 -19.69 22.50
N GLU A 208 -31.50 -19.15 23.45
CA GLU A 208 -32.81 -19.67 23.87
C GLU A 208 -33.86 -18.59 23.66
N ILE A 209 -35.03 -18.99 23.12
CA ILE A 209 -36.17 -18.11 22.89
C ILE A 209 -37.40 -18.78 23.49
N ASN A 210 -38.06 -18.08 24.41
CA ASN A 210 -39.28 -18.57 25.07
C ASN A 210 -39.11 -19.98 25.69
N GLY A 211 -37.90 -20.27 26.22
CA GLY A 211 -37.56 -21.56 26.81
C GLY A 211 -37.21 -22.68 25.82
N GLY A 212 -37.16 -22.38 24.53
CA GLY A 212 -36.72 -23.30 23.46
C GLY A 212 -35.32 -22.93 22.95
N ALA A 213 -34.48 -23.95 22.72
CA ALA A 213 -33.16 -23.74 22.12
C ALA A 213 -33.28 -23.36 20.64
N TYR A 214 -32.62 -22.29 20.25
CA TYR A 214 -32.48 -21.91 18.84
C TYR A 214 -31.37 -22.74 18.15
N ALA A 215 -31.59 -23.12 16.89
CA ALA A 215 -30.73 -24.06 16.20
C ALA A 215 -29.33 -23.52 15.93
N GLU A 216 -29.18 -22.21 15.67
CA GLU A 216 -27.92 -21.57 15.42
C GLU A 216 -27.30 -20.98 16.70
N LYS A 217 -26.00 -20.80 16.66
CA LYS A 217 -25.24 -20.22 17.79
C LYS A 217 -25.06 -18.70 17.60
N GLY A 218 -25.09 -17.97 18.69
CA GLY A 218 -24.55 -16.63 18.74
C GLY A 218 -23.03 -16.64 18.92
N ILE A 219 -22.42 -15.47 18.80
CA ILE A 219 -20.98 -15.27 19.02
C ILE A 219 -20.73 -14.13 20.00
N ILE A 220 -19.58 -14.18 20.68
CA ILE A 220 -19.12 -13.09 21.56
C ILE A 220 -17.96 -12.35 20.90
N ILE A 221 -18.12 -11.03 20.72
CA ILE A 221 -17.05 -10.15 20.22
C ILE A 221 -16.81 -9.05 21.25
N SER A 222 -15.60 -8.98 21.79
CA SER A 222 -15.23 -7.96 22.79
C SER A 222 -16.24 -7.85 23.95
N GLY A 223 -16.68 -9.01 24.47
CA GLY A 223 -17.66 -9.09 25.56
C GLY A 223 -19.12 -8.81 25.20
N ASN A 224 -19.42 -8.60 23.93
CA ASN A 224 -20.78 -8.36 23.47
C ASN A 224 -21.35 -9.56 22.71
N ALA A 225 -22.61 -9.90 22.96
CA ALA A 225 -23.32 -10.93 22.24
C ALA A 225 -23.77 -10.42 20.86
N TYR A 226 -23.55 -11.25 19.85
CA TYR A 226 -24.09 -11.08 18.50
C TYR A 226 -24.89 -12.32 18.13
N ILE A 227 -26.06 -12.12 17.54
CA ILE A 227 -26.97 -13.18 17.12
C ILE A 227 -27.09 -13.22 15.60
N PRO A 228 -27.34 -14.38 14.97
CA PRO A 228 -27.62 -14.47 13.55
C PRO A 228 -28.73 -13.51 13.11
N ILE A 229 -28.56 -12.88 11.96
CA ILE A 229 -29.54 -11.89 11.47
C ILE A 229 -30.91 -12.52 11.23
N ASP A 230 -30.97 -13.79 10.81
CA ASP A 230 -32.20 -14.54 10.56
C ASP A 230 -33.03 -14.67 11.83
N LEU A 231 -32.41 -14.66 13.02
CA LEU A 231 -33.10 -14.67 14.29
C LEU A 231 -33.83 -13.33 14.54
N ALA A 232 -33.19 -12.21 14.15
CA ALA A 232 -33.85 -10.91 14.25
C ALA A 232 -35.10 -10.84 13.37
N ASP A 233 -35.05 -11.44 12.18
CA ASP A 233 -36.21 -11.56 11.27
C ASP A 233 -37.33 -12.39 11.90
N GLN A 234 -37.01 -13.52 12.55
CA GLN A 234 -37.98 -14.35 13.25
C GLN A 234 -38.63 -13.64 14.46
N LEU A 235 -37.90 -12.74 15.10
CA LEU A 235 -38.38 -11.90 16.19
C LEU A 235 -39.14 -10.66 15.70
N SER A 236 -39.39 -10.56 14.38
CA SER A 236 -40.07 -9.43 13.73
C SER A 236 -39.37 -8.09 13.92
N VAL A 237 -38.05 -8.11 14.07
CA VAL A 237 -37.25 -6.90 14.14
C VAL A 237 -36.83 -6.50 12.73
N ASP A 238 -37.41 -5.44 12.17
CA ASP A 238 -37.04 -4.93 10.86
C ASP A 238 -35.70 -4.23 10.91
N LEU A 239 -34.66 -4.89 10.36
CA LEU A 239 -33.30 -4.38 10.27
C LEU A 239 -32.97 -3.75 8.92
N SER A 240 -33.94 -3.73 7.98
CA SER A 240 -33.67 -3.33 6.58
C SER A 240 -33.29 -1.86 6.43
N ARG A 241 -33.60 -1.01 7.38
CA ARG A 241 -33.43 0.45 7.35
C ARG A 241 -32.72 1.03 8.57
N ASP A 242 -32.20 0.20 9.48
CA ASP A 242 -31.56 0.68 10.69
C ASP A 242 -30.01 0.52 10.58
N ASP A 243 -29.33 1.59 10.14
CA ASP A 243 -27.89 1.66 10.08
C ASP A 243 -27.22 1.77 11.47
N SER A 244 -27.99 1.95 12.54
CA SER A 244 -27.47 2.00 13.91
C SER A 244 -27.15 0.61 14.47
N VAL A 245 -27.70 -0.45 13.89
CA VAL A 245 -27.45 -1.84 14.31
C VAL A 245 -26.12 -2.33 13.77
N ARG A 246 -25.19 -2.61 14.68
CA ARG A 246 -23.87 -3.11 14.31
C ARG A 246 -23.93 -4.53 13.78
N ARG A 247 -23.35 -4.73 12.59
CA ARG A 247 -23.31 -6.01 11.87
C ARG A 247 -21.88 -6.51 11.72
N VAL A 248 -21.71 -7.83 11.77
CA VAL A 248 -20.44 -8.49 11.47
C VAL A 248 -20.72 -9.75 10.65
N ARG A 249 -19.86 -10.05 9.66
CA ARG A 249 -19.90 -11.32 8.94
C ARG A 249 -18.85 -12.26 9.52
N TYR A 250 -19.28 -13.42 9.96
CA TYR A 250 -18.41 -14.46 10.53
C TYR A 250 -18.78 -15.82 9.96
N ARG A 251 -17.83 -16.55 9.39
CA ARG A 251 -18.00 -17.87 8.76
C ARG A 251 -19.20 -17.94 7.80
N GLY A 252 -19.41 -16.88 7.02
CA GLY A 252 -20.50 -16.78 6.03
C GLY A 252 -21.84 -16.28 6.56
N VAL A 253 -22.05 -16.28 7.86
CA VAL A 253 -23.28 -15.80 8.52
C VAL A 253 -23.15 -14.32 8.88
N VAL A 254 -24.21 -13.55 8.71
CA VAL A 254 -24.29 -12.17 9.21
C VAL A 254 -24.89 -12.20 10.62
N TYR A 255 -24.19 -11.59 11.53
CA TYR A 255 -24.58 -11.43 12.93
C TYR A 255 -24.90 -9.97 13.23
N VAL A 256 -25.84 -9.73 14.09
CA VAL A 256 -26.21 -8.40 14.59
C VAL A 256 -25.97 -8.33 16.09
N LYS A 257 -25.52 -7.15 16.57
CA LYS A 257 -25.25 -6.97 17.99
C LYS A 257 -26.56 -6.98 18.78
N ALA A 258 -26.70 -7.91 19.72
CA ALA A 258 -27.99 -8.16 20.41
C ALA A 258 -28.49 -6.91 21.17
N VAL A 259 -27.61 -6.12 21.78
CA VAL A 259 -28.02 -4.92 22.53
C VAL A 259 -28.47 -3.75 21.65
N ASP A 260 -28.20 -3.81 20.35
CA ASP A 260 -28.64 -2.77 19.39
C ASP A 260 -30.08 -3.04 18.90
N LEU A 261 -30.60 -4.25 19.15
CA LEU A 261 -31.96 -4.62 18.81
C LEU A 261 -32.92 -3.99 19.83
N LYS A 262 -33.64 -2.97 19.41
CA LYS A 262 -34.70 -2.36 20.25
C LYS A 262 -35.96 -3.17 20.09
N PRO A 263 -36.63 -3.56 21.19
CA PRO A 263 -37.98 -4.12 21.08
C PRO A 263 -38.90 -3.04 20.47
N PHE A 264 -39.73 -3.45 19.50
CA PHE A 264 -40.80 -2.58 19.03
C PHE A 264 -41.66 -2.19 20.23
N SER A 265 -41.75 -0.87 20.50
CA SER A 265 -42.82 -0.36 21.33
C SER A 265 -44.13 -0.55 20.58
N ILE A 266 -45.00 -1.43 21.10
CA ILE A 266 -46.39 -1.63 20.64
C ILE A 266 -47.16 -0.35 20.90
#